data_648e07d46d1605c56c4eff7ad3036616
#
_entry.id   648e07d46d1605c56c4eff7ad3036616
#
_cell.length_a   1.000
_cell.length_b   1.000
_cell.length_c   1.000
_cell.angle_alpha   90.00
_cell.angle_beta   90.00
_cell.angle_gamma   90.00
#
_symmetry.space_group_name_H-M   'P 1'
#
loop_
_entity.id
_entity.type
_entity.pdbx_description
1 polymer ?
#
loop_
_entity_poly.entity_id
_entity_poly.type
_entity_poly.pdbx_seq_one_letter_code
_entity_poly.pdbx_strand_id
1 'polypeptide(L)'
;MCGFAGYIHNYGTFDKEEVIHKMADRIKHRGPDDAHYYIDDGIALGFRRLSIIDLEGGRQPILNEDGSLVLLFNGEIYNYQELREELIKAGHVFTTKTDSETILHGYEEYGKKILDRLRGMFAFIIWNKNTKELFGARDIFGIKPFYYYKKGKEFMFGSEIKSFLSHPNFEKELDEDMIPLYLSYEYSPDERTIFKNVFKLPGAHCFTYKNGELKVERYYKIEYKIEDDKSLEYWEDAITKEFTESVSMHQIADVEVGCFLSSGVDSSYVVKEISKGTKKVKTFSVGYEEEKYSELPYAQDFSNVIGVPNIANKVSADEFFDAVPEIQYYMDEPLPNPSEIPLYFLAKNARRYVKVVLSGEGADELFGGYPMYLAGGHFDHYSHKVPRPVRKVLGTVAKHCPNFKGKNFLVRGAMEPYQRFMRANSVFQSAERQKFLKRPIASKVPEEYSKRYFDEVSNLDEPTQLQYVDMHTWMIYDILLKADRMSMANSLELRVPFLDKKMLELSTRIPSRYRAANETTKIALRGAAIKQLPERTANKKKLGFPVPLNDWLREDKYYNKVKAAFQSDIAEKFFVTSELMKLLDDHKSGKALNMQKIWSFYTFILWYEQFFVLN
;
A
#
# COMPACT_ATOMS: atom_id res chain seq x y z
N MET A 1 11.50 -2.25 11.05
CA MET A 1 10.73 -1.00 10.89
C MET A 1 10.22 -0.47 12.21
N CYS A 2 9.86 0.79 12.24
CA CYS A 2 9.55 1.51 13.45
C CYS A 2 8.16 2.16 13.36
N GLY A 3 7.79 2.91 14.35
CA GLY A 3 6.66 3.80 14.33
C GLY A 3 6.98 5.08 15.09
N PHE A 4 6.44 6.18 14.63
CA PHE A 4 6.56 7.46 15.32
C PHE A 4 5.21 8.15 15.44
N ALA A 5 5.10 9.00 16.44
CA ALA A 5 4.01 9.93 16.64
C ALA A 5 4.59 11.26 17.17
N GLY A 6 3.92 12.35 16.87
CA GLY A 6 4.32 13.66 17.37
C GLY A 6 3.24 14.71 17.17
N TYR A 7 3.42 15.82 17.84
CA TYR A 7 2.55 16.98 17.68
C TYR A 7 3.31 18.28 17.95
N ILE A 8 2.90 19.34 17.27
CA ILE A 8 3.37 20.70 17.56
C ILE A 8 2.59 21.23 18.76
N HIS A 9 3.32 21.61 19.77
CA HIS A 9 2.71 22.16 20.99
C HIS A 9 2.48 23.65 20.83
N ASN A 10 1.24 24.01 20.60
CA ASN A 10 0.88 25.42 20.46
C ASN A 10 0.14 25.97 21.69
N TYR A 11 -0.71 25.17 22.32
CA TYR A 11 -1.54 25.56 23.47
C TYR A 11 -2.08 24.31 24.18
N GLY A 12 -2.19 24.37 25.51
CA GLY A 12 -2.82 23.31 26.27
C GLY A 12 -2.26 23.24 27.71
N THR A 13 -3.08 22.82 28.65
CA THR A 13 -2.72 22.62 30.05
C THR A 13 -2.45 21.15 30.39
N PHE A 14 -2.31 20.30 29.39
CA PHE A 14 -2.06 18.87 29.58
C PHE A 14 -0.55 18.56 29.68
N ASP A 15 -0.23 17.46 30.33
CA ASP A 15 1.13 16.95 30.45
C ASP A 15 1.61 16.40 29.08
N LYS A 16 2.61 17.07 28.52
CA LYS A 16 3.18 16.71 27.20
C LYS A 16 3.79 15.32 27.21
N GLU A 17 4.47 14.95 28.30
CA GLU A 17 5.13 13.66 28.45
C GLU A 17 4.09 12.53 28.50
N GLU A 18 3.08 12.68 29.32
CA GLU A 18 1.98 11.71 29.40
C GLU A 18 1.30 11.50 28.04
N VAL A 19 1.00 12.59 27.32
CA VAL A 19 0.31 12.55 26.03
C VAL A 19 1.15 11.84 24.97
N ILE A 20 2.42 12.22 24.81
CA ILE A 20 3.26 11.61 23.77
C ILE A 20 3.54 10.13 24.06
N HIS A 21 3.67 9.75 25.33
CA HIS A 21 3.79 8.35 25.73
C HIS A 21 2.55 7.55 25.31
N LYS A 22 1.34 8.04 25.61
CA LYS A 22 0.08 7.39 25.22
C LYS A 22 -0.09 7.30 23.71
N MET A 23 0.30 8.34 22.97
CA MET A 23 0.28 8.32 21.49
C MET A 23 1.21 7.25 20.92
N ALA A 24 2.43 7.16 21.44
CA ALA A 24 3.41 6.17 21.01
C ALA A 24 3.00 4.73 21.41
N ASP A 25 2.35 4.56 22.56
CA ASP A 25 1.88 3.24 23.03
C ASP A 25 0.82 2.63 22.11
N ARG A 26 -0.03 3.45 21.47
CA ARG A 26 -1.00 2.98 20.47
C ARG A 26 -0.36 2.28 19.27
N ILE A 27 0.90 2.59 18.98
CA ILE A 27 1.64 2.02 17.85
C ILE A 27 2.81 1.12 18.29
N LYS A 28 2.78 0.60 19.53
CA LYS A 28 3.82 -0.29 20.08
C LYS A 28 4.05 -1.54 19.23
N HIS A 29 3.01 -2.06 18.58
CA HIS A 29 3.11 -3.23 17.69
C HIS A 29 4.09 -3.01 16.52
N ARG A 30 4.29 -1.76 16.08
CA ARG A 30 5.26 -1.45 15.01
C ARG A 30 6.70 -1.61 15.47
N GLY A 31 6.98 -1.26 16.71
CA GLY A 31 8.34 -1.31 17.26
C GLY A 31 8.33 -1.67 18.75
N PRO A 32 8.28 -2.97 19.07
CA PRO A 32 8.19 -3.43 20.45
C PRO A 32 9.53 -3.46 21.18
N ASP A 33 10.67 -3.31 20.46
CA ASP A 33 12.00 -3.56 21.04
C ASP A 33 12.45 -2.39 21.94
N ASP A 34 12.10 -1.13 21.59
CA ASP A 34 12.50 0.05 22.37
C ASP A 34 11.54 1.23 22.18
N ALA A 35 11.59 2.20 23.11
CA ALA A 35 10.78 3.42 23.07
C ALA A 35 11.60 4.62 23.55
N HIS A 36 11.57 5.70 22.78
CA HIS A 36 12.26 6.95 23.12
C HIS A 36 11.39 8.17 22.81
N TYR A 37 11.67 9.24 23.51
CA TYR A 37 10.90 10.47 23.44
C TYR A 37 11.80 11.69 23.39
N TYR A 38 11.32 12.74 22.76
CA TYR A 38 11.93 14.05 22.77
C TYR A 38 10.86 15.12 22.96
N ILE A 39 11.06 16.03 23.87
CA ILE A 39 10.12 17.09 24.18
C ILE A 39 10.89 18.40 24.33
N ASP A 40 10.42 19.43 23.65
CA ASP A 40 10.84 20.82 23.87
C ASP A 40 9.63 21.75 23.96
N ASP A 41 9.86 23.08 23.89
CA ASP A 41 8.77 24.07 24.00
C ASP A 41 7.80 23.99 22.81
N GLY A 42 8.27 23.59 21.61
CA GLY A 42 7.53 23.63 20.36
C GLY A 42 6.97 22.29 19.90
N ILE A 43 7.55 21.17 20.36
CA ILE A 43 7.20 19.84 19.83
C ILE A 43 7.29 18.75 20.89
N ALA A 44 6.48 17.70 20.74
CA ALA A 44 6.65 16.44 21.43
C ALA A 44 6.72 15.30 20.42
N LEU A 45 7.71 14.43 20.56
CA LEU A 45 8.04 13.32 19.65
C LEU A 45 8.12 12.02 20.42
N GLY A 46 7.50 10.96 19.89
CA GLY A 46 7.56 9.60 20.41
C GLY A 46 7.94 8.61 19.32
N PHE A 47 8.82 7.69 19.65
CA PHE A 47 9.35 6.68 18.75
C PHE A 47 9.22 5.28 19.32
N ARG A 48 8.82 4.33 18.47
CA ARG A 48 8.77 2.89 18.75
C ARG A 48 9.70 2.18 17.79
N ARG A 49 10.69 1.45 18.31
CA ARG A 49 11.77 0.84 17.55
C ARG A 49 11.56 -0.65 17.33
N LEU A 50 11.71 -1.09 16.09
CA LEU A 50 12.05 -2.46 15.73
C LEU A 50 13.51 -2.46 15.26
N SER A 51 14.40 -3.07 16.03
CA SER A 51 15.84 -3.04 15.78
C SER A 51 16.22 -4.00 14.66
N ILE A 52 16.77 -3.47 13.56
CA ILE A 52 17.17 -4.20 12.35
C ILE A 52 18.61 -3.90 11.97
N ILE A 53 19.00 -2.61 11.91
CA ILE A 53 20.38 -2.13 11.70
C ILE A 53 20.86 -1.45 12.97
N ASP A 54 22.12 -1.67 13.35
CA ASP A 54 22.76 -1.17 14.57
C ASP A 54 21.92 -1.47 15.82
N LEU A 55 21.84 -2.75 16.16
CA LEU A 55 20.91 -3.28 17.18
C LEU A 55 21.05 -2.58 18.54
N GLU A 56 22.26 -2.11 18.89
CA GLU A 56 22.56 -1.49 20.18
C GLU A 56 22.57 0.04 20.10
N GLY A 57 23.11 0.64 19.02
CA GLY A 57 23.38 2.08 18.90
C GLY A 57 22.29 2.90 18.22
N GLY A 58 21.43 2.26 17.41
CA GLY A 58 20.47 2.95 16.52
C GLY A 58 19.24 3.52 17.22
N ARG A 59 19.41 4.26 18.32
CA ARG A 59 18.31 4.92 19.05
C ARG A 59 17.85 6.16 18.31
N GLN A 60 16.55 6.44 18.36
CA GLN A 60 15.94 7.66 17.84
C GLN A 60 15.06 8.29 18.93
N PRO A 61 14.89 9.62 18.96
CA PRO A 61 15.33 10.64 17.97
C PRO A 61 16.85 10.80 17.88
N ILE A 62 17.35 11.08 16.66
CA ILE A 62 18.77 11.38 16.40
C ILE A 62 18.95 12.89 16.32
N LEU A 63 20.00 13.39 16.94
CA LEU A 63 20.40 14.79 16.90
C LEU A 63 21.67 14.94 16.04
N ASN A 64 21.77 16.07 15.30
CA ASN A 64 22.99 16.44 14.62
C ASN A 64 24.06 16.93 15.63
N GLU A 65 25.27 17.28 15.16
CA GLU A 65 26.45 17.58 15.98
C GLU A 65 26.23 18.71 16.99
N ASP A 66 25.50 19.76 16.60
CA ASP A 66 25.21 20.92 17.48
C ASP A 66 23.86 20.76 18.23
N GLY A 67 23.13 19.69 17.96
CA GLY A 67 21.84 19.40 18.57
C GLY A 67 20.71 20.33 18.12
N SER A 68 20.87 21.06 17.01
CA SER A 68 19.84 21.97 16.47
C SER A 68 18.75 21.26 15.66
N LEU A 69 19.05 20.10 15.10
CA LEU A 69 18.12 19.26 14.32
C LEU A 69 17.82 17.96 15.04
N VAL A 70 16.56 17.53 14.98
CA VAL A 70 16.07 16.30 15.61
C VAL A 70 15.32 15.47 14.55
N LEU A 71 15.79 14.25 14.28
CA LEU A 71 15.24 13.33 13.30
C LEU A 71 14.41 12.22 13.97
N LEU A 72 13.22 11.94 13.41
CA LEU A 72 12.52 10.66 13.52
C LEU A 72 12.36 10.05 12.15
N PHE A 73 12.66 8.75 12.03
CA PHE A 73 12.65 8.03 10.77
C PHE A 73 12.06 6.62 10.94
N ASN A 74 11.12 6.29 10.07
CA ASN A 74 10.57 4.95 9.90
C ASN A 74 10.82 4.50 8.47
N GLY A 75 11.76 3.59 8.26
CA GLY A 75 12.12 3.12 6.93
C GLY A 75 13.45 2.41 6.86
N GLU A 76 14.00 2.38 5.65
CA GLU A 76 15.31 1.85 5.30
C GLU A 76 15.89 2.62 4.12
N ILE A 77 17.12 3.12 4.23
CA ILE A 77 17.85 3.80 3.14
C ILE A 77 18.91 2.85 2.62
N TYR A 78 18.66 2.22 1.49
CA TYR A 78 19.50 1.14 0.96
C TYR A 78 20.88 1.59 0.49
N ASN A 79 21.03 2.84 0.04
CA ASN A 79 22.31 3.41 -0.39
C ASN A 79 23.01 4.23 0.71
N TYR A 80 22.66 3.99 1.99
CA TYR A 80 23.19 4.81 3.10
C TYR A 80 24.72 4.74 3.24
N GLN A 81 25.34 3.61 2.93
CA GLN A 81 26.78 3.44 3.08
C GLN A 81 27.55 4.38 2.15
N GLU A 82 27.14 4.51 0.89
CA GLU A 82 27.73 5.43 -0.07
C GLU A 82 27.53 6.90 0.36
N LEU A 83 26.29 7.24 0.76
CA LEU A 83 25.97 8.58 1.25
C LEU A 83 26.77 8.93 2.51
N ARG A 84 26.92 7.97 3.43
CA ARG A 84 27.70 8.14 4.65
C ARG A 84 29.17 8.49 4.34
N GLU A 85 29.81 7.77 3.43
CA GLU A 85 31.19 8.06 3.03
C GLU A 85 31.37 9.46 2.45
N GLU A 86 30.41 9.92 1.64
CA GLU A 86 30.42 11.27 1.09
C GLU A 86 30.26 12.33 2.19
N LEU A 87 29.31 12.15 3.10
CA LEU A 87 29.03 13.09 4.18
C LEU A 87 30.19 13.16 5.19
N ILE A 88 30.86 12.05 5.48
CA ILE A 88 32.11 12.07 6.29
C ILE A 88 33.19 12.89 5.60
N LYS A 89 33.35 12.77 4.28
CA LYS A 89 34.32 13.61 3.50
C LYS A 89 33.93 15.08 3.49
N ALA A 90 32.62 15.39 3.59
CA ALA A 90 32.13 16.76 3.73
C ALA A 90 32.33 17.34 5.14
N GLY A 91 32.72 16.53 6.13
CA GLY A 91 33.05 16.94 7.48
C GLY A 91 32.03 16.55 8.57
N HIS A 92 30.96 15.83 8.21
CA HIS A 92 29.99 15.38 9.19
C HIS A 92 30.52 14.25 10.07
N VAL A 93 30.10 14.24 11.33
CA VAL A 93 30.53 13.28 12.34
C VAL A 93 29.38 12.37 12.71
N PHE A 94 29.48 11.11 12.32
CA PHE A 94 28.47 10.10 12.61
C PHE A 94 28.69 9.44 13.98
N THR A 95 27.63 9.35 14.75
CA THR A 95 27.61 8.75 16.10
C THR A 95 27.05 7.34 16.12
N THR A 96 26.24 6.98 15.11
CA THR A 96 25.63 5.64 14.95
C THR A 96 26.14 4.94 13.69
N LYS A 97 25.78 3.67 13.52
CA LYS A 97 26.02 2.92 12.28
C LYS A 97 24.74 2.76 11.46
N THR A 98 23.66 3.46 11.85
CA THR A 98 22.37 3.37 11.17
C THR A 98 22.36 4.12 9.84
N ASP A 99 21.44 3.74 8.99
CA ASP A 99 21.06 4.44 7.79
C ASP A 99 20.37 5.80 8.08
N SER A 100 19.67 5.90 9.22
CA SER A 100 18.89 7.06 9.64
C SER A 100 19.73 8.35 9.71
N GLU A 101 20.95 8.26 10.25
CA GLU A 101 21.82 9.41 10.45
C GLU A 101 22.27 10.04 9.12
N THR A 102 22.28 9.26 8.02
CA THR A 102 22.57 9.80 6.67
C THR A 102 21.48 10.75 6.17
N ILE A 103 20.23 10.59 6.63
CA ILE A 103 19.15 11.53 6.30
C ILE A 103 19.40 12.88 6.97
N LEU A 104 19.79 12.86 8.25
CA LEU A 104 20.00 14.07 9.05
C LEU A 104 21.15 14.91 8.51
N HIS A 105 22.34 14.32 8.38
CA HIS A 105 23.51 15.00 7.83
C HIS A 105 23.34 15.34 6.34
N GLY A 106 22.64 14.49 5.58
CA GLY A 106 22.28 14.80 4.19
C GLY A 106 21.32 15.99 4.07
N TYR A 107 20.44 16.19 5.06
CA TYR A 107 19.57 17.38 5.11
C TYR A 107 20.37 18.64 5.48
N GLU A 108 21.36 18.54 6.35
CA GLU A 108 22.27 19.65 6.65
C GLU A 108 23.05 20.09 5.41
N GLU A 109 23.62 19.14 4.67
CA GLU A 109 24.48 19.42 3.51
C GLU A 109 23.67 19.87 2.28
N TYR A 110 22.54 19.21 1.98
CA TYR A 110 21.81 19.38 0.72
C TYR A 110 20.41 20.01 0.89
N GLY A 111 19.96 20.26 2.13
CA GLY A 111 18.59 20.65 2.42
C GLY A 111 17.62 19.61 1.88
N LYS A 112 16.46 20.04 1.37
CA LYS A 112 15.46 19.12 0.79
C LYS A 112 15.93 18.34 -0.44
N LYS A 113 17.06 18.73 -1.09
CA LYS A 113 17.63 18.00 -2.22
C LYS A 113 18.20 16.63 -1.83
N ILE A 114 18.38 16.34 -0.55
CA ILE A 114 18.69 14.97 -0.10
C ILE A 114 17.68 13.94 -0.63
N LEU A 115 16.41 14.32 -0.78
CA LEU A 115 15.35 13.45 -1.28
C LEU A 115 15.63 12.88 -2.69
N ASP A 116 16.34 13.62 -3.54
CA ASP A 116 16.74 13.17 -4.87
C ASP A 116 17.80 12.06 -4.81
N ARG A 117 18.54 12.00 -3.70
CA ARG A 117 19.67 11.09 -3.50
C ARG A 117 19.32 9.83 -2.74
N LEU A 118 18.21 9.84 -1.98
CA LEU A 118 17.77 8.70 -1.20
C LEU A 118 17.26 7.59 -2.12
N ARG A 119 17.70 6.36 -1.87
CA ARG A 119 17.19 5.11 -2.45
C ARG A 119 16.72 4.24 -1.30
N GLY A 120 15.40 4.14 -1.10
CA GLY A 120 14.85 3.47 0.07
C GLY A 120 13.34 3.60 0.19
N MET A 121 12.82 3.06 1.26
CA MET A 121 11.43 3.18 1.71
C MET A 121 11.41 3.97 3.01
N PHE A 122 10.66 5.06 3.07
CA PHE A 122 10.77 5.95 4.22
C PHE A 122 9.57 6.85 4.48
N ALA A 123 9.40 7.15 5.76
CA ALA A 123 8.66 8.30 6.27
C ALA A 123 9.48 8.91 7.40
N PHE A 124 9.76 10.19 7.35
CA PHE A 124 10.56 10.86 8.38
C PHE A 124 10.12 12.28 8.64
N ILE A 125 10.54 12.81 9.78
CA ILE A 125 10.49 14.24 10.13
C ILE A 125 11.83 14.72 10.63
N ILE A 126 12.12 15.99 10.38
CA ILE A 126 13.25 16.73 10.96
C ILE A 126 12.70 17.99 11.60
N TRP A 127 12.91 18.13 12.91
CA TRP A 127 12.57 19.32 13.67
C TRP A 127 13.77 20.23 13.83
N ASN A 128 13.67 21.47 13.39
CA ASN A 128 14.69 22.50 13.61
C ASN A 128 14.31 23.34 14.83
N LYS A 129 15.07 23.19 15.92
CA LYS A 129 14.85 23.88 17.19
C LYS A 129 14.97 25.39 17.10
N ASN A 130 15.90 25.85 16.25
CA ASN A 130 16.23 27.29 16.13
C ASN A 130 15.15 28.03 15.34
N THR A 131 14.69 27.45 14.24
CA THR A 131 13.71 28.08 13.35
C THR A 131 12.26 27.71 13.67
N LYS A 132 12.04 26.73 14.58
CA LYS A 132 10.75 26.13 14.90
C LYS A 132 10.02 25.62 13.66
N GLU A 133 10.77 25.02 12.76
CA GLU A 133 10.30 24.47 11.51
C GLU A 133 10.33 22.94 11.56
N LEU A 134 9.25 22.31 11.12
CA LEU A 134 9.15 20.87 10.93
C LEU A 134 9.18 20.59 9.43
N PHE A 135 10.17 19.83 9.00
CA PHE A 135 10.25 19.25 7.67
C PHE A 135 9.89 17.77 7.74
N GLY A 136 9.16 17.23 6.76
CA GLY A 136 8.87 15.81 6.68
C GLY A 136 8.76 15.34 5.25
N ALA A 137 9.01 14.04 5.01
CA ALA A 137 8.94 13.45 3.69
C ALA A 137 8.49 11.99 3.73
N ARG A 138 7.93 11.53 2.62
CA ARG A 138 7.50 10.15 2.37
C ARG A 138 8.11 9.65 1.07
N ASP A 139 8.53 8.38 1.03
CA ASP A 139 9.17 7.77 -0.14
C ASP A 139 8.33 7.86 -1.43
N ILE A 140 8.98 7.63 -2.57
CA ILE A 140 8.42 7.79 -3.92
C ILE A 140 7.10 7.01 -4.08
N PHE A 141 7.03 5.80 -3.57
CA PHE A 141 5.87 4.91 -3.70
C PHE A 141 4.90 4.99 -2.52
N GLY A 142 5.23 5.75 -1.45
CA GLY A 142 4.43 5.76 -0.23
C GLY A 142 4.41 4.41 0.49
N ILE A 143 5.52 3.65 0.43
CA ILE A 143 5.65 2.34 1.09
C ILE A 143 5.47 2.50 2.59
N LYS A 144 6.11 3.53 3.18
CA LYS A 144 5.95 3.81 4.60
C LYS A 144 4.81 4.79 4.85
N PRO A 145 3.94 4.53 5.83
CA PRO A 145 2.79 5.39 6.11
C PRO A 145 3.22 6.69 6.78
N PHE A 146 2.55 7.78 6.42
CA PHE A 146 2.63 9.07 7.08
C PHE A 146 1.25 9.72 7.10
N TYR A 147 0.71 9.97 8.29
CA TYR A 147 -0.56 10.66 8.50
C TYR A 147 -0.34 11.95 9.27
N TYR A 148 -1.21 12.92 9.04
CA TYR A 148 -1.26 14.14 9.85
C TYR A 148 -2.70 14.61 10.08
N TYR A 149 -2.93 15.16 11.26
CA TYR A 149 -4.15 15.86 11.62
C TYR A 149 -3.89 17.36 11.57
N LYS A 150 -4.78 18.10 10.90
CA LYS A 150 -4.66 19.56 10.78
C LYS A 150 -6.02 20.21 10.97
N LYS A 151 -6.19 20.92 12.10
CA LYS A 151 -7.39 21.72 12.38
C LYS A 151 -7.00 23.01 13.09
N GLY A 152 -7.26 24.16 12.45
CA GLY A 152 -6.79 25.44 12.97
C GLY A 152 -5.28 25.47 13.18
N LYS A 153 -4.85 25.63 14.44
CA LYS A 153 -3.42 25.60 14.81
C LYS A 153 -2.94 24.22 15.27
N GLU A 154 -3.85 23.26 15.49
CA GLU A 154 -3.48 21.90 15.87
C GLU A 154 -2.81 21.19 14.72
N PHE A 155 -1.66 20.57 14.99
CA PHE A 155 -0.91 19.76 14.05
C PHE A 155 -0.31 18.56 14.75
N MET A 156 -0.79 17.37 14.40
CA MET A 156 -0.30 16.08 14.86
C MET A 156 0.13 15.27 13.66
N PHE A 157 1.09 14.37 13.83
CA PHE A 157 1.58 13.50 12.76
C PHE A 157 2.02 12.15 13.33
N GLY A 158 2.04 11.14 12.48
CA GLY A 158 2.44 9.81 12.90
C GLY A 158 2.35 8.75 11.80
N SER A 159 2.84 7.58 12.14
CA SER A 159 2.79 6.40 11.27
C SER A 159 1.39 5.80 11.14
N GLU A 160 0.53 6.00 12.16
CA GLU A 160 -0.83 5.45 12.21
C GLU A 160 -1.79 6.44 12.87
N ILE A 161 -3.04 6.48 12.34
CA ILE A 161 -4.10 7.42 12.81
C ILE A 161 -4.44 7.15 14.27
N LYS A 162 -4.45 5.86 14.69
CA LYS A 162 -4.80 5.50 16.07
C LYS A 162 -3.92 6.17 17.13
N SER A 163 -2.71 6.61 16.77
CA SER A 163 -1.86 7.37 17.71
C SER A 163 -2.50 8.69 18.14
N PHE A 164 -3.28 9.33 17.25
CA PHE A 164 -3.95 10.60 17.55
C PHE A 164 -5.08 10.46 18.57
N LEU A 165 -5.71 9.27 18.68
CA LEU A 165 -6.80 9.00 19.61
C LEU A 165 -6.44 9.29 21.09
N SER A 166 -5.16 9.32 21.43
CA SER A 166 -4.67 9.60 22.76
C SER A 166 -4.36 11.08 23.02
N HIS A 167 -4.46 11.94 21.99
CA HIS A 167 -4.20 13.37 22.14
C HIS A 167 -5.49 14.12 22.55
N PRO A 168 -5.48 14.95 23.61
CA PRO A 168 -6.69 15.59 24.14
C PRO A 168 -7.42 16.50 23.13
N ASN A 169 -6.68 17.11 22.21
CA ASN A 169 -7.23 18.02 21.20
C ASN A 169 -7.58 17.30 19.88
N PHE A 170 -7.48 15.98 19.81
CA PHE A 170 -7.92 15.24 18.65
C PHE A 170 -9.44 15.11 18.64
N GLU A 171 -10.08 15.69 17.65
CA GLU A 171 -11.52 15.53 17.44
C GLU A 171 -11.78 14.31 16.56
N LYS A 172 -12.20 13.21 17.17
CA LYS A 172 -12.56 11.97 16.48
C LYS A 172 -13.92 12.11 15.79
N GLU A 173 -13.89 12.50 14.52
CA GLU A 173 -15.09 12.71 13.71
C GLU A 173 -14.98 11.92 12.38
N LEU A 174 -16.08 11.24 12.02
CA LEU A 174 -16.19 10.55 10.72
C LEU A 174 -16.42 11.56 9.60
N ASP A 175 -15.63 11.48 8.52
CA ASP A 175 -15.91 12.18 7.26
C ASP A 175 -16.90 11.33 6.44
N GLU A 176 -18.20 11.58 6.66
CA GLU A 176 -19.26 10.80 5.97
C GLU A 176 -19.24 10.97 4.45
N ASP A 177 -18.66 12.05 3.91
CA ASP A 177 -18.50 12.25 2.48
C ASP A 177 -17.54 11.21 1.85
N MET A 178 -16.72 10.55 2.69
CA MET A 178 -15.83 9.47 2.25
C MET A 178 -16.54 8.11 2.12
N ILE A 179 -17.72 7.90 2.72
CA ILE A 179 -18.44 6.62 2.64
C ILE A 179 -18.77 6.24 1.18
N PRO A 180 -19.32 7.15 0.32
CA PRO A 180 -19.57 6.82 -1.07
C PRO A 180 -18.30 6.50 -1.87
N LEU A 181 -17.16 7.12 -1.53
CA LEU A 181 -15.88 6.83 -2.18
C LEU A 181 -15.34 5.47 -1.74
N TYR A 182 -15.40 5.18 -0.46
CA TYR A 182 -15.08 3.86 0.08
C TYR A 182 -15.89 2.74 -0.61
N LEU A 183 -17.21 2.90 -0.74
CA LEU A 183 -18.04 1.93 -1.46
C LEU A 183 -17.71 1.80 -2.95
N SER A 184 -17.04 2.80 -3.55
CA SER A 184 -16.65 2.78 -4.96
C SER A 184 -15.27 2.20 -5.20
N TYR A 185 -14.28 2.68 -4.44
CA TYR A 185 -12.87 2.33 -4.58
C TYR A 185 -12.42 1.20 -3.65
N GLU A 186 -13.15 0.97 -2.56
CA GLU A 186 -12.79 0.09 -1.42
C GLU A 186 -11.67 0.67 -0.52
N TYR A 187 -11.17 1.86 -0.83
CA TYR A 187 -10.20 2.62 -0.05
C TYR A 187 -10.43 4.12 -0.24
N SER A 188 -9.77 4.95 0.55
CA SER A 188 -9.77 6.41 0.34
C SER A 188 -8.81 6.78 -0.78
N PRO A 189 -9.29 7.22 -1.97
CA PRO A 189 -8.47 7.30 -3.20
C PRO A 189 -7.58 8.54 -3.31
N ASP A 190 -7.63 9.44 -2.35
CA ASP A 190 -6.84 10.67 -2.30
C ASP A 190 -6.17 10.88 -0.94
N GLU A 191 -5.69 12.09 -0.69
CA GLU A 191 -5.00 12.47 0.54
C GLU A 191 -5.91 12.46 1.79
N ARG A 192 -7.23 12.57 1.62
CA ARG A 192 -8.17 12.53 2.75
C ARG A 192 -8.30 11.11 3.29
N THR A 193 -8.58 11.04 4.57
CA THR A 193 -8.95 9.78 5.22
C THR A 193 -10.44 9.78 5.54
N ILE A 194 -10.93 8.67 6.03
CA ILE A 194 -12.30 8.58 6.54
C ILE A 194 -12.48 9.32 7.89
N PHE A 195 -11.39 9.78 8.52
CA PHE A 195 -11.43 10.68 9.67
C PHE A 195 -11.33 12.13 9.20
N LYS A 196 -12.23 12.97 9.65
CA LYS A 196 -12.25 14.40 9.32
C LYS A 196 -10.99 15.11 9.82
N ASN A 197 -10.43 15.99 9.00
CA ASN A 197 -9.19 16.71 9.26
C ASN A 197 -7.94 15.83 9.43
N VAL A 198 -8.02 14.53 9.14
CA VAL A 198 -6.86 13.63 9.05
C VAL A 198 -6.53 13.37 7.58
N PHE A 199 -5.26 13.51 7.25
CA PHE A 199 -4.75 13.41 5.88
C PHE A 199 -3.57 12.44 5.80
N LYS A 200 -3.41 11.84 4.64
CA LYS A 200 -2.21 11.08 4.25
C LYS A 200 -1.22 12.02 3.56
N LEU A 201 0.05 11.98 3.89
CA LEU A 201 1.08 12.55 3.02
C LEU A 201 1.21 11.64 1.80
N PRO A 202 0.99 12.13 0.55
CA PRO A 202 1.10 11.28 -0.63
C PRO A 202 2.53 10.77 -0.83
N GLY A 203 2.69 9.65 -1.58
CA GLY A 203 4.00 9.20 -2.03
C GLY A 203 4.72 10.29 -2.84
N ALA A 204 6.05 10.30 -2.80
CA ALA A 204 6.87 11.31 -3.48
C ALA A 204 6.62 12.77 -3.03
N HIS A 205 6.08 12.98 -1.81
CA HIS A 205 5.84 14.32 -1.28
C HIS A 205 6.63 14.58 -0.01
N CYS A 206 6.98 15.84 0.16
CA CYS A 206 7.52 16.40 1.40
C CYS A 206 6.64 17.56 1.86
N PHE A 207 6.80 17.97 3.10
CA PHE A 207 6.13 19.14 3.65
C PHE A 207 7.06 19.96 4.54
N THR A 208 6.70 21.21 4.66
CA THR A 208 7.25 22.14 5.68
C THR A 208 6.09 22.67 6.49
N TYR A 209 6.20 22.62 7.82
CA TYR A 209 5.25 23.23 8.74
C TYR A 209 5.95 24.26 9.60
N LYS A 210 5.45 25.50 9.59
CA LYS A 210 5.99 26.61 10.36
C LYS A 210 4.92 27.63 10.69
N ASN A 211 4.86 28.10 11.93
CA ASN A 211 3.93 29.15 12.38
C ASN A 211 2.44 28.86 12.05
N GLY A 212 2.03 27.59 12.08
CA GLY A 212 0.66 27.19 11.77
C GLY A 212 0.38 26.94 10.28
N GLU A 213 1.33 27.23 9.40
CA GLU A 213 1.20 27.03 7.96
C GLU A 213 1.84 25.69 7.54
N LEU A 214 1.09 24.90 6.77
CA LEU A 214 1.54 23.65 6.17
C LEU A 214 1.67 23.84 4.67
N LYS A 215 2.87 23.57 4.14
CA LYS A 215 3.14 23.54 2.70
C LYS A 215 3.55 22.14 2.30
N VAL A 216 2.75 21.50 1.43
CA VAL A 216 3.03 20.17 0.87
C VAL A 216 3.51 20.33 -0.58
N GLU A 217 4.62 19.66 -0.92
CA GLU A 217 5.24 19.74 -2.24
C GLU A 217 5.57 18.34 -2.76
N ARG A 218 5.35 18.09 -4.05
CA ARG A 218 5.82 16.85 -4.71
C ARG A 218 7.28 17.03 -5.09
N TYR A 219 8.19 16.20 -4.54
CA TYR A 219 9.62 16.27 -4.83
C TYR A 219 10.04 15.35 -5.99
N TYR A 220 9.27 14.31 -6.30
CA TYR A 220 9.57 13.40 -7.40
C TYR A 220 8.34 13.17 -8.28
N LYS A 221 8.51 13.20 -9.60
CA LYS A 221 7.47 12.90 -10.59
C LYS A 221 7.93 11.72 -11.44
N ILE A 222 7.08 10.70 -11.56
CA ILE A 222 7.33 9.56 -12.44
C ILE A 222 7.20 10.05 -13.89
N GLU A 223 8.28 9.92 -14.66
CA GLU A 223 8.33 10.29 -16.06
C GLU A 223 8.60 9.07 -16.95
N TYR A 224 7.79 8.88 -17.97
CA TYR A 224 7.99 7.83 -18.95
C TYR A 224 8.89 8.32 -20.09
N LYS A 225 9.95 7.56 -20.36
CA LYS A 225 10.92 7.80 -21.44
C LYS A 225 11.04 6.56 -22.30
N ILE A 226 9.94 6.20 -22.97
CA ILE A 226 9.81 4.94 -23.71
C ILE A 226 10.91 4.83 -24.79
N GLU A 227 11.61 3.70 -24.82
CA GLU A 227 12.65 3.37 -25.80
C GLU A 227 12.18 2.24 -26.73
N ASP A 228 11.64 2.61 -27.88
CA ASP A 228 11.04 1.67 -28.84
C ASP A 228 12.06 0.91 -29.69
N ASP A 229 13.33 1.33 -29.71
CA ASP A 229 14.42 0.77 -30.50
C ASP A 229 15.06 -0.49 -29.88
N LYS A 230 14.76 -0.79 -28.63
CA LYS A 230 15.35 -1.93 -27.90
C LYS A 230 14.54 -3.21 -28.11
N SER A 231 15.24 -4.34 -28.15
CA SER A 231 14.62 -5.67 -28.23
C SER A 231 14.03 -6.13 -26.90
N LEU A 232 13.17 -7.15 -26.94
CA LEU A 232 12.67 -7.79 -25.73
C LEU A 232 13.81 -8.38 -24.88
N GLU A 233 14.76 -9.04 -25.50
CA GLU A 233 15.91 -9.65 -24.83
C GLU A 233 16.76 -8.61 -24.08
N TYR A 234 16.96 -7.42 -24.67
CA TYR A 234 17.62 -6.31 -23.98
C TYR A 234 16.91 -5.97 -22.67
N TRP A 235 15.57 -5.90 -22.69
CA TRP A 235 14.80 -5.58 -21.49
C TRP A 235 14.83 -6.70 -20.46
N GLU A 236 14.79 -7.95 -20.87
CA GLU A 236 14.93 -9.11 -20.00
C GLU A 236 16.27 -9.10 -19.24
N ASP A 237 17.37 -8.81 -19.94
CA ASP A 237 18.70 -8.73 -19.34
C ASP A 237 18.84 -7.50 -18.43
N ALA A 238 18.29 -6.35 -18.82
CA ALA A 238 18.26 -5.15 -18.01
C ALA A 238 17.45 -5.36 -16.71
N ILE A 239 16.28 -5.99 -16.80
CA ILE A 239 15.47 -6.36 -15.62
C ILE A 239 16.26 -7.29 -14.71
N THR A 240 16.91 -8.32 -15.27
CA THR A 240 17.69 -9.27 -14.47
C THR A 240 18.80 -8.57 -13.69
N LYS A 241 19.54 -7.67 -14.35
CA LYS A 241 20.64 -6.91 -13.73
C LYS A 241 20.15 -6.03 -12.60
N GLU A 242 19.19 -5.15 -12.88
CA GLU A 242 18.70 -4.18 -11.88
C GLU A 242 17.96 -4.87 -10.73
N PHE A 243 17.23 -5.96 -11.01
CA PHE A 243 16.53 -6.72 -9.98
C PHE A 243 17.50 -7.47 -9.05
N THR A 244 18.58 -8.04 -9.58
CA THR A 244 19.64 -8.67 -8.77
C THR A 244 20.28 -7.65 -7.83
N GLU A 245 20.59 -6.44 -8.32
CA GLU A 245 21.10 -5.34 -7.48
C GLU A 245 20.08 -4.93 -6.42
N SER A 246 18.83 -4.72 -6.81
CA SER A 246 17.76 -4.35 -5.88
C SER A 246 17.60 -5.39 -4.76
N VAL A 247 17.50 -6.68 -5.09
CA VAL A 247 17.36 -7.74 -4.07
C VAL A 247 18.58 -7.75 -3.14
N SER A 248 19.79 -7.54 -3.66
CA SER A 248 21.01 -7.47 -2.84
C SER A 248 20.93 -6.32 -1.82
N MET A 249 20.51 -5.13 -2.24
CA MET A 249 20.38 -3.97 -1.35
C MET A 249 19.27 -4.16 -0.31
N HIS A 250 18.17 -4.81 -0.68
CA HIS A 250 17.08 -5.08 0.26
C HIS A 250 17.41 -6.16 1.31
N GLN A 251 18.56 -6.82 1.22
CA GLN A 251 19.04 -7.76 2.23
C GLN A 251 19.87 -7.10 3.34
N ILE A 252 20.23 -5.82 3.22
CA ILE A 252 21.04 -5.11 4.23
C ILE A 252 20.30 -5.11 5.56
N ALA A 253 20.79 -5.86 6.53
CA ALA A 253 20.23 -6.01 7.87
C ALA A 253 21.24 -6.71 8.80
N ASP A 254 21.20 -6.41 10.09
CA ASP A 254 21.97 -7.13 11.14
C ASP A 254 21.17 -8.32 11.71
N VAL A 255 20.02 -8.64 11.11
CA VAL A 255 19.12 -9.74 11.49
C VAL A 255 18.84 -10.63 10.28
N GLU A 256 18.33 -11.84 10.52
CA GLU A 256 17.94 -12.76 9.44
C GLU A 256 16.83 -12.18 8.58
N VAL A 257 16.98 -12.31 7.25
CA VAL A 257 16.00 -11.91 6.24
C VAL A 257 15.35 -13.17 5.64
N GLY A 258 14.02 -13.21 5.62
CA GLY A 258 13.23 -14.25 4.97
C GLY A 258 12.51 -13.74 3.73
N CYS A 259 11.66 -14.58 3.13
CA CYS A 259 10.84 -14.20 1.97
C CYS A 259 9.42 -14.73 2.09
N PHE A 260 8.44 -13.96 1.63
CA PHE A 260 7.12 -14.50 1.34
C PHE A 260 7.12 -15.24 -0.01
N LEU A 261 6.45 -16.39 -0.05
CA LEU A 261 6.40 -17.25 -1.23
C LEU A 261 4.98 -17.69 -1.53
N SER A 262 4.40 -17.19 -2.62
CA SER A 262 3.08 -17.58 -3.14
C SER A 262 3.16 -18.52 -4.35
N SER A 263 4.36 -18.95 -4.75
CA SER A 263 4.61 -19.67 -6.01
C SER A 263 4.23 -18.91 -7.31
N GLY A 264 3.83 -17.65 -7.22
CA GLY A 264 3.73 -16.75 -8.36
C GLY A 264 5.12 -16.36 -8.89
N VAL A 265 5.20 -15.92 -10.16
CA VAL A 265 6.49 -15.54 -10.77
C VAL A 265 7.25 -14.50 -9.95
N ASP A 266 6.55 -13.50 -9.40
CA ASP A 266 7.16 -12.39 -8.69
C ASP A 266 7.85 -12.84 -7.39
N SER A 267 7.11 -13.49 -6.48
CA SER A 267 7.64 -14.00 -5.22
C SER A 267 8.71 -15.07 -5.43
N SER A 268 8.53 -15.94 -6.43
CA SER A 268 9.52 -16.95 -6.78
C SER A 268 10.81 -16.34 -7.33
N TYR A 269 10.72 -15.24 -8.07
CA TYR A 269 11.90 -14.54 -8.56
C TYR A 269 12.68 -13.87 -7.42
N VAL A 270 11.99 -13.25 -6.45
CA VAL A 270 12.63 -12.74 -5.22
C VAL A 270 13.36 -13.86 -4.48
N VAL A 271 12.68 -15.00 -4.23
CA VAL A 271 13.29 -16.15 -3.53
C VAL A 271 14.49 -16.70 -4.30
N LYS A 272 14.40 -16.78 -5.61
CA LYS A 272 15.52 -17.24 -6.45
C LYS A 272 16.74 -16.32 -6.32
N GLU A 273 16.53 -15.00 -6.40
CA GLU A 273 17.62 -14.03 -6.31
C GLU A 273 18.32 -14.07 -4.95
N ILE A 274 17.57 -14.01 -3.85
CA ILE A 274 18.16 -14.07 -2.51
C ILE A 274 18.87 -15.41 -2.25
N SER A 275 18.38 -16.51 -2.82
CA SER A 275 18.97 -17.84 -2.66
C SER A 275 20.34 -18.01 -3.35
N LYS A 276 20.74 -17.09 -4.24
CA LYS A 276 22.09 -17.08 -4.84
C LYS A 276 23.17 -16.79 -3.80
N GLY A 277 22.85 -15.92 -2.82
CA GLY A 277 23.77 -15.57 -1.71
C GLY A 277 23.78 -16.60 -0.59
N THR A 278 22.65 -17.24 -0.30
CA THR A 278 22.53 -18.23 0.77
C THR A 278 21.37 -19.20 0.57
N LYS A 279 21.60 -20.48 0.86
CA LYS A 279 20.53 -21.49 0.91
C LYS A 279 19.80 -21.55 2.28
N LYS A 280 20.22 -20.74 3.24
CA LYS A 280 19.60 -20.71 4.58
C LYS A 280 18.40 -19.78 4.66
N VAL A 281 18.07 -19.04 3.58
CA VAL A 281 16.90 -18.17 3.56
C VAL A 281 15.63 -18.98 3.83
N LYS A 282 14.83 -18.52 4.81
CA LYS A 282 13.53 -19.12 5.12
C LYS A 282 12.45 -18.49 4.26
N THR A 283 11.60 -19.32 3.68
CA THR A 283 10.43 -18.85 2.96
C THR A 283 9.15 -19.15 3.74
N PHE A 284 8.15 -18.30 3.59
CA PHE A 284 6.89 -18.42 4.31
C PHE A 284 5.72 -18.39 3.33
N SER A 285 4.77 -19.28 3.53
CA SER A 285 3.57 -19.43 2.70
C SER A 285 2.33 -19.57 3.56
N VAL A 286 1.19 -19.10 3.07
CA VAL A 286 -0.11 -19.26 3.69
C VAL A 286 -1.10 -19.85 2.70
N GLY A 287 -2.02 -20.66 3.17
CA GLY A 287 -3.10 -21.28 2.40
C GLY A 287 -4.30 -21.58 3.27
N TYR A 288 -5.21 -22.37 2.75
CA TYR A 288 -6.45 -22.75 3.40
C TYR A 288 -6.58 -24.27 3.46
N GLU A 289 -7.54 -24.73 4.22
CA GLU A 289 -7.88 -26.15 4.25
C GLU A 289 -8.50 -26.59 2.91
N GLU A 290 -9.24 -25.70 2.25
CA GLU A 290 -9.83 -25.90 0.94
C GLU A 290 -8.77 -25.89 -0.16
N GLU A 291 -8.39 -27.06 -0.65
CA GLU A 291 -7.31 -27.26 -1.63
C GLU A 291 -7.44 -26.39 -2.89
N LYS A 292 -8.67 -26.17 -3.38
CA LYS A 292 -8.92 -25.35 -4.59
C LYS A 292 -8.50 -23.88 -4.45
N TYR A 293 -8.33 -23.39 -3.21
CA TYR A 293 -7.88 -22.03 -2.89
C TYR A 293 -6.45 -22.00 -2.35
N SER A 294 -5.79 -23.16 -2.16
CA SER A 294 -4.48 -23.25 -1.55
C SER A 294 -3.36 -23.35 -2.59
N GLU A 295 -2.40 -22.44 -2.55
CA GLU A 295 -1.18 -22.49 -3.37
C GLU A 295 -0.02 -23.21 -2.67
N LEU A 296 -0.23 -23.72 -1.46
CA LEU A 296 0.83 -24.35 -0.64
C LEU A 296 1.57 -25.49 -1.35
N PRO A 297 0.90 -26.40 -2.10
CA PRO A 297 1.60 -27.46 -2.82
C PRO A 297 2.60 -26.92 -3.86
N TYR A 298 2.25 -25.83 -4.54
CA TYR A 298 3.14 -25.21 -5.53
C TYR A 298 4.31 -24.47 -4.87
N ALA A 299 4.06 -23.80 -3.73
CA ALA A 299 5.13 -23.14 -2.98
C ALA A 299 6.12 -24.15 -2.41
N GLN A 300 5.63 -25.28 -1.90
CA GLN A 300 6.46 -26.38 -1.40
C GLN A 300 7.29 -27.03 -2.53
N ASP A 301 6.68 -27.28 -3.69
CA ASP A 301 7.36 -27.82 -4.86
C ASP A 301 8.52 -26.89 -5.31
N PHE A 302 8.22 -25.59 -5.46
CA PHE A 302 9.23 -24.60 -5.80
C PHE A 302 10.38 -24.55 -4.78
N SER A 303 10.07 -24.52 -3.49
CA SER A 303 11.09 -24.45 -2.43
C SER A 303 12.00 -25.69 -2.43
N ASN A 304 11.44 -26.87 -2.70
CA ASN A 304 12.20 -28.11 -2.83
C ASN A 304 13.17 -28.06 -4.03
N VAL A 305 12.70 -27.54 -5.18
CA VAL A 305 13.54 -27.43 -6.39
C VAL A 305 14.68 -26.42 -6.20
N ILE A 306 14.43 -25.32 -5.51
CA ILE A 306 15.46 -24.29 -5.22
C ILE A 306 16.37 -24.71 -4.05
N GLY A 307 15.92 -25.62 -3.20
CA GLY A 307 16.66 -26.10 -2.04
C GLY A 307 16.66 -25.13 -0.87
N VAL A 308 15.53 -24.44 -0.63
CA VAL A 308 15.32 -23.54 0.51
C VAL A 308 14.16 -24.04 1.38
N PRO A 309 14.19 -23.84 2.72
CA PRO A 309 13.10 -24.27 3.59
C PRO A 309 11.85 -23.39 3.37
N ASN A 310 10.67 -24.02 3.32
CA ASN A 310 9.39 -23.33 3.29
C ASN A 310 8.56 -23.66 4.54
N ILE A 311 8.12 -22.62 5.25
CA ILE A 311 7.34 -22.73 6.48
C ILE A 311 5.91 -22.28 6.14
N ALA A 312 5.04 -23.27 5.95
CA ALA A 312 3.66 -23.06 5.56
C ALA A 312 2.73 -22.94 6.76
N ASN A 313 1.69 -22.13 6.62
CA ASN A 313 0.57 -22.02 7.57
C ASN A 313 -0.75 -22.17 6.82
N LYS A 314 -1.76 -22.77 7.46
CA LYS A 314 -3.14 -22.81 6.99
C LYS A 314 -4.00 -21.93 7.88
N VAL A 315 -4.95 -21.25 7.28
CA VAL A 315 -5.93 -20.40 7.98
C VAL A 315 -7.31 -21.04 7.81
N SER A 316 -7.95 -21.37 8.91
CA SER A 316 -9.32 -21.86 8.94
C SER A 316 -10.32 -20.71 8.77
N ALA A 317 -11.55 -21.04 8.37
CA ALA A 317 -12.63 -20.04 8.29
C ALA A 317 -12.91 -19.36 9.63
N ASP A 318 -12.79 -20.09 10.74
CA ASP A 318 -12.98 -19.54 12.09
C ASP A 318 -11.91 -18.49 12.42
N GLU A 319 -10.65 -18.85 12.27
CA GLU A 319 -9.53 -17.91 12.48
C GLU A 319 -9.67 -16.69 11.58
N PHE A 320 -10.09 -16.88 10.33
CA PHE A 320 -10.31 -15.79 9.38
C PHE A 320 -11.34 -14.78 9.90
N PHE A 321 -12.56 -15.24 10.22
CA PHE A 321 -13.62 -14.34 10.66
C PHE A 321 -13.39 -13.76 12.07
N ASP A 322 -12.73 -14.48 12.96
CA ASP A 322 -12.44 -14.00 14.31
C ASP A 322 -11.35 -12.92 14.33
N ALA A 323 -10.44 -12.93 13.35
CA ALA A 323 -9.39 -11.92 13.25
C ALA A 323 -9.88 -10.59 12.63
N VAL A 324 -11.03 -10.53 11.93
CA VAL A 324 -11.48 -9.32 11.21
C VAL A 324 -11.54 -8.08 12.10
N PRO A 325 -12.14 -8.10 13.32
CA PRO A 325 -12.21 -6.89 14.15
C PRO A 325 -10.85 -6.33 14.53
N GLU A 326 -9.91 -7.20 14.93
CA GLU A 326 -8.54 -6.81 15.27
C GLU A 326 -7.79 -6.25 14.05
N ILE A 327 -7.94 -6.89 12.90
CA ILE A 327 -7.31 -6.45 11.64
C ILE A 327 -7.85 -5.07 11.25
N GLN A 328 -9.16 -4.81 11.34
CA GLN A 328 -9.73 -3.51 11.06
C GLN A 328 -9.22 -2.42 12.03
N TYR A 329 -8.90 -2.76 13.28
CA TYR A 329 -8.20 -1.85 14.19
C TYR A 329 -6.79 -1.52 13.70
N TYR A 330 -6.01 -2.51 13.20
CA TYR A 330 -4.68 -2.25 12.68
C TYR A 330 -4.69 -1.45 11.38
N MET A 331 -5.74 -1.57 10.57
CA MET A 331 -5.84 -0.86 9.28
C MET A 331 -6.01 0.66 9.42
N ASP A 332 -6.54 1.19 10.52
CA ASP A 332 -6.93 2.58 10.75
C ASP A 332 -8.14 3.04 9.89
N GLU A 333 -8.15 2.75 8.62
CA GLU A 333 -9.27 2.99 7.69
C GLU A 333 -9.88 1.66 7.25
N PRO A 334 -11.20 1.59 6.96
CA PRO A 334 -11.78 0.34 6.52
C PRO A 334 -11.21 -0.07 5.15
N LEU A 335 -10.73 -1.29 5.05
CA LEU A 335 -10.24 -1.87 3.80
C LEU A 335 -10.90 -3.25 3.57
N PRO A 336 -11.80 -3.40 2.59
CA PRO A 336 -12.52 -4.66 2.38
C PRO A 336 -11.75 -5.59 1.42
N ASN A 337 -10.43 -5.61 1.51
CA ASN A 337 -9.60 -6.53 0.74
C ASN A 337 -9.40 -7.84 1.53
N PRO A 338 -10.12 -8.95 1.17
CA PRO A 338 -10.06 -10.16 1.99
C PRO A 338 -8.65 -10.75 2.15
N SER A 339 -7.71 -10.38 1.26
CA SER A 339 -6.33 -10.87 1.33
C SER A 339 -5.50 -10.27 2.47
N GLU A 340 -6.01 -9.25 3.18
CA GLU A 340 -5.35 -8.72 4.38
C GLU A 340 -5.26 -9.77 5.50
N ILE A 341 -6.29 -10.59 5.64
CA ILE A 341 -6.38 -11.56 6.73
C ILE A 341 -5.33 -12.68 6.60
N PRO A 342 -5.24 -13.41 5.47
CA PRO A 342 -4.17 -14.38 5.32
C PRO A 342 -2.77 -13.74 5.33
N LEU A 343 -2.61 -12.48 4.89
CA LEU A 343 -1.33 -11.77 5.01
C LEU A 343 -0.97 -11.48 6.48
N TYR A 344 -1.95 -11.15 7.33
CA TYR A 344 -1.76 -11.02 8.77
C TYR A 344 -1.24 -12.33 9.39
N PHE A 345 -1.86 -13.46 9.07
CA PHE A 345 -1.43 -14.78 9.56
C PHE A 345 -0.07 -15.21 8.99
N LEU A 346 0.22 -14.87 7.74
CA LEU A 346 1.51 -15.10 7.12
C LEU A 346 2.61 -14.33 7.87
N ALA A 347 2.38 -13.05 8.14
CA ALA A 347 3.29 -12.20 8.89
C ALA A 347 3.47 -12.69 10.34
N LYS A 348 2.39 -13.09 11.01
CA LYS A 348 2.38 -13.67 12.36
C LYS A 348 3.23 -14.94 12.44
N ASN A 349 3.15 -15.79 11.42
CA ASN A 349 3.98 -16.99 11.34
C ASN A 349 5.45 -16.65 11.08
N ALA A 350 5.75 -15.78 10.11
CA ALA A 350 7.11 -15.40 9.74
C ALA A 350 7.86 -14.71 10.90
N ARG A 351 7.17 -13.87 11.68
CA ARG A 351 7.75 -13.13 12.81
C ARG A 351 8.37 -14.03 13.88
N ARG A 352 7.93 -15.29 13.96
CA ARG A 352 8.49 -16.28 14.89
C ARG A 352 9.94 -16.66 14.55
N TYR A 353 10.38 -16.38 13.33
CA TYR A 353 11.66 -16.83 12.79
C TYR A 353 12.55 -15.67 12.34
N VAL A 354 11.97 -14.60 11.80
CA VAL A 354 12.71 -13.46 11.23
C VAL A 354 12.06 -12.12 11.62
N LYS A 355 12.84 -11.05 11.52
CA LYS A 355 12.32 -9.67 11.69
C LYS A 355 12.08 -8.96 10.36
N VAL A 356 12.64 -9.47 9.26
CA VAL A 356 12.56 -8.88 7.92
C VAL A 356 12.15 -9.94 6.91
N VAL A 357 11.26 -9.59 5.98
CA VAL A 357 10.89 -10.42 4.84
C VAL A 357 10.89 -9.62 3.55
N LEU A 358 11.31 -10.25 2.45
CA LEU A 358 11.15 -9.72 1.12
C LEU A 358 9.84 -10.23 0.49
N SER A 359 9.20 -9.40 -0.33
CA SER A 359 7.95 -9.70 -1.00
C SER A 359 7.95 -9.25 -2.46
N GLY A 360 7.01 -9.78 -3.25
CA GLY A 360 6.89 -9.52 -4.69
C GLY A 360 5.95 -8.39 -5.07
N GLU A 361 5.46 -7.58 -4.12
CA GLU A 361 4.57 -6.45 -4.40
C GLU A 361 5.22 -5.41 -5.32
N GLY A 362 4.39 -4.73 -6.11
CA GLY A 362 4.79 -3.70 -7.07
C GLY A 362 5.17 -4.24 -8.45
N ALA A 363 5.41 -5.54 -8.59
CA ALA A 363 5.74 -6.15 -9.88
C ALA A 363 4.60 -6.03 -10.91
N ASP A 364 3.36 -6.13 -10.46
CA ASP A 364 2.17 -6.00 -11.31
C ASP A 364 2.02 -4.58 -11.86
N GLU A 365 2.20 -3.59 -11.02
CA GLU A 365 2.04 -2.18 -11.35
C GLU A 365 3.17 -1.69 -12.27
N LEU A 366 4.41 -2.06 -12.00
CA LEU A 366 5.55 -1.61 -12.80
C LEU A 366 5.64 -2.33 -14.14
N PHE A 367 5.36 -3.63 -14.19
CA PHE A 367 5.59 -4.46 -15.37
C PHE A 367 4.33 -4.93 -16.08
N GLY A 368 3.15 -4.39 -15.73
CA GLY A 368 1.91 -4.64 -16.45
C GLY A 368 1.27 -5.99 -16.15
N GLY A 369 1.05 -6.31 -14.86
CA GLY A 369 0.56 -7.63 -14.42
C GLY A 369 -0.95 -7.81 -14.40
N TYR A 370 -1.75 -6.76 -14.52
CA TYR A 370 -3.20 -6.87 -14.43
C TYR A 370 -3.89 -6.99 -15.80
N PRO A 371 -4.94 -7.83 -15.93
CA PRO A 371 -5.69 -7.98 -17.18
C PRO A 371 -6.29 -6.67 -17.72
N MET A 372 -6.55 -5.69 -16.85
CA MET A 372 -7.08 -4.39 -17.27
C MET A 372 -6.10 -3.61 -18.18
N TYR A 373 -4.80 -3.85 -18.07
CA TYR A 373 -3.81 -3.24 -18.95
C TYR A 373 -3.89 -3.80 -20.37
N LEU A 374 -4.20 -5.10 -20.52
CA LEU A 374 -4.49 -5.71 -21.83
C LEU A 374 -5.76 -5.09 -22.43
N ALA A 375 -6.82 -4.92 -21.62
CA ALA A 375 -8.05 -4.26 -22.06
C ALA A 375 -7.80 -2.82 -22.49
N GLY A 376 -6.92 -2.08 -21.78
CA GLY A 376 -6.46 -0.74 -22.16
C GLY A 376 -5.87 -0.71 -23.55
N GLY A 377 -4.98 -1.65 -23.90
CA GLY A 377 -4.42 -1.77 -25.24
C GLY A 377 -5.46 -2.00 -26.34
N HIS A 378 -6.52 -2.77 -26.07
CA HIS A 378 -7.61 -2.96 -27.03
C HIS A 378 -8.41 -1.67 -27.25
N PHE A 379 -8.67 -0.88 -26.19
CA PHE A 379 -9.34 0.42 -26.31
C PHE A 379 -8.46 1.46 -26.99
N ASP A 380 -7.18 1.45 -26.72
CA ASP A 380 -6.20 2.31 -27.37
C ASP A 380 -6.20 2.07 -28.89
N HIS A 381 -6.06 0.81 -29.32
CA HIS A 381 -6.14 0.43 -30.72
C HIS A 381 -7.48 0.84 -31.38
N TYR A 382 -8.60 0.65 -30.67
CA TYR A 382 -9.92 1.10 -31.14
C TYR A 382 -10.00 2.62 -31.29
N SER A 383 -9.43 3.35 -30.36
CA SER A 383 -9.45 4.83 -30.37
C SER A 383 -8.60 5.44 -31.49
N HIS A 384 -7.51 4.78 -31.87
CA HIS A 384 -6.70 5.17 -33.03
C HIS A 384 -7.41 4.94 -34.37
N LYS A 385 -8.22 3.89 -34.46
CA LYS A 385 -8.92 3.53 -35.72
C LYS A 385 -10.25 4.25 -35.90
N VAL A 386 -10.95 4.58 -34.82
CA VAL A 386 -12.31 5.12 -34.87
C VAL A 386 -12.33 6.51 -34.21
N PRO A 387 -12.63 7.60 -34.97
CA PRO A 387 -12.68 8.95 -34.45
C PRO A 387 -13.67 9.10 -33.28
N ARG A 388 -13.36 9.98 -32.33
CA ARG A 388 -14.14 10.20 -31.09
C ARG A 388 -15.64 10.44 -31.32
N PRO A 389 -16.08 11.30 -32.30
CA PRO A 389 -17.50 11.50 -32.54
C PRO A 389 -18.22 10.20 -32.94
N VAL A 390 -17.59 9.38 -33.81
CA VAL A 390 -18.14 8.10 -34.24
C VAL A 390 -18.24 7.11 -33.07
N ARG A 391 -17.20 7.03 -32.22
CA ARG A 391 -17.23 6.20 -31.01
C ARG A 391 -18.36 6.60 -30.08
N LYS A 392 -18.61 7.90 -29.87
CA LYS A 392 -19.71 8.40 -29.04
C LYS A 392 -21.07 7.99 -29.57
N VAL A 393 -21.29 8.12 -30.88
CA VAL A 393 -22.55 7.67 -31.51
C VAL A 393 -22.73 6.17 -31.36
N LEU A 394 -21.70 5.36 -31.70
CA LEU A 394 -21.75 3.91 -31.56
C LEU A 394 -22.03 3.45 -30.13
N GLY A 395 -21.39 4.09 -29.14
CA GLY A 395 -21.59 3.80 -27.73
C GLY A 395 -23.01 4.16 -27.25
N THR A 396 -23.53 5.30 -27.69
CA THR A 396 -24.90 5.71 -27.35
C THR A 396 -25.93 4.77 -27.95
N VAL A 397 -25.79 4.39 -29.20
CA VAL A 397 -26.67 3.42 -29.87
C VAL A 397 -26.57 2.08 -29.15
N ALA A 398 -25.36 1.56 -28.92
CA ALA A 398 -25.14 0.29 -28.24
C ALA A 398 -25.78 0.26 -26.84
N LYS A 399 -25.76 1.37 -26.09
CA LYS A 399 -26.36 1.46 -24.75
C LYS A 399 -27.86 1.17 -24.78
N HIS A 400 -28.58 1.57 -25.81
CA HIS A 400 -30.02 1.41 -25.95
C HIS A 400 -30.44 0.11 -26.68
N CYS A 401 -29.49 -0.60 -27.31
CA CYS A 401 -29.77 -1.89 -27.94
C CYS A 401 -29.91 -3.02 -26.90
N PRO A 402 -30.63 -4.11 -27.22
CA PRO A 402 -30.59 -5.36 -26.45
C PRO A 402 -29.16 -5.88 -26.26
N ASN A 403 -28.95 -6.82 -25.37
CA ASN A 403 -27.64 -7.40 -25.14
C ASN A 403 -27.13 -8.19 -26.35
N PHE A 404 -25.91 -7.84 -26.82
CA PHE A 404 -25.21 -8.54 -27.89
C PHE A 404 -23.70 -8.64 -27.56
N LYS A 405 -22.99 -9.57 -28.20
CA LYS A 405 -21.54 -9.72 -28.02
C LYS A 405 -20.80 -8.46 -28.49
N GLY A 406 -20.04 -7.82 -27.59
CA GLY A 406 -19.32 -6.57 -27.87
C GLY A 406 -20.04 -5.29 -27.44
N LYS A 407 -21.30 -5.36 -26.96
CA LYS A 407 -22.02 -4.16 -26.46
C LYS A 407 -21.20 -3.37 -25.44
N ASN A 408 -20.70 -4.05 -24.42
CA ASN A 408 -19.91 -3.41 -23.37
C ASN A 408 -18.62 -2.77 -23.90
N PHE A 409 -17.99 -3.38 -24.90
CA PHE A 409 -16.81 -2.82 -25.56
C PHE A 409 -17.15 -1.50 -26.28
N LEU A 410 -18.23 -1.44 -27.04
CA LEU A 410 -18.66 -0.21 -27.71
C LEU A 410 -19.05 0.89 -26.73
N VAL A 411 -19.80 0.54 -25.68
CA VAL A 411 -20.21 1.51 -24.65
C VAL A 411 -18.97 2.09 -23.93
N ARG A 412 -18.07 1.22 -23.49
CA ARG A 412 -16.83 1.65 -22.81
C ARG A 412 -15.85 2.35 -23.75
N GLY A 413 -15.76 1.92 -24.99
CA GLY A 413 -14.92 2.54 -26.02
C GLY A 413 -15.35 3.97 -26.41
N ALA A 414 -16.58 4.35 -26.08
CA ALA A 414 -17.08 5.72 -26.24
C ALA A 414 -16.66 6.66 -25.09
N MET A 415 -16.19 6.10 -23.97
CA MET A 415 -15.77 6.83 -22.77
C MET A 415 -14.30 7.23 -22.88
N GLU A 416 -13.91 8.27 -22.15
CA GLU A 416 -12.50 8.59 -21.94
C GLU A 416 -11.83 7.58 -21.00
N PRO A 417 -10.49 7.40 -21.03
CA PRO A 417 -9.80 6.44 -20.19
C PRO A 417 -10.17 6.53 -18.69
N TYR A 418 -10.20 7.73 -18.11
CA TYR A 418 -10.56 7.92 -16.70
C TYR A 418 -12.01 7.52 -16.38
N GLN A 419 -12.96 7.69 -17.34
CA GLN A 419 -14.37 7.32 -17.15
C GLN A 419 -14.62 5.81 -17.17
N ARG A 420 -13.74 5.05 -17.86
CA ARG A 420 -13.81 3.58 -17.91
C ARG A 420 -12.85 2.90 -16.95
N PHE A 421 -12.15 3.67 -16.10
CA PHE A 421 -11.23 3.15 -15.11
C PHE A 421 -11.97 2.23 -14.13
N MET A 422 -11.65 0.94 -14.17
CA MET A 422 -12.44 -0.08 -13.48
C MET A 422 -12.40 0.05 -11.97
N ARG A 423 -11.28 0.52 -11.41
CA ARG A 423 -11.14 0.63 -9.96
C ARG A 423 -12.01 1.73 -9.34
N ALA A 424 -12.32 2.79 -10.10
CA ALA A 424 -13.18 3.87 -9.62
C ALA A 424 -14.64 3.44 -9.33
N ASN A 425 -15.07 2.28 -9.83
CA ASN A 425 -16.38 1.68 -9.61
C ASN A 425 -16.24 0.15 -9.52
N SER A 426 -15.28 -0.32 -8.72
CA SER A 426 -14.94 -1.75 -8.66
C SER A 426 -16.07 -2.59 -8.11
N VAL A 427 -16.82 -2.08 -7.14
CA VAL A 427 -17.87 -2.82 -6.42
C VAL A 427 -19.26 -2.24 -6.67
N PHE A 428 -19.42 -0.93 -6.47
CA PHE A 428 -20.71 -0.27 -6.64
C PHE A 428 -20.65 0.83 -7.69
N GLN A 429 -21.55 0.77 -8.65
CA GLN A 429 -21.80 1.92 -9.53
C GLN A 429 -22.56 3.01 -8.79
N SER A 430 -22.37 4.28 -9.19
CA SER A 430 -22.94 5.44 -8.51
C SER A 430 -24.45 5.36 -8.25
N ALA A 431 -25.25 4.88 -9.23
CA ALA A 431 -26.69 4.73 -9.07
C ALA A 431 -27.10 3.60 -8.13
N GLU A 432 -26.31 2.53 -8.08
CA GLU A 432 -26.57 1.38 -7.20
C GLU A 432 -26.23 1.71 -5.74
N ARG A 433 -25.12 2.37 -5.53
CA ARG A 433 -24.60 2.74 -4.21
C ARG A 433 -25.59 3.52 -3.35
N GLN A 434 -26.35 4.44 -3.97
CA GLN A 434 -27.35 5.27 -3.27
C GLN A 434 -28.50 4.46 -2.66
N LYS A 435 -28.78 3.25 -3.17
CA LYS A 435 -29.83 2.37 -2.61
C LYS A 435 -29.46 1.84 -1.22
N PHE A 436 -28.19 1.75 -0.93
CA PHE A 436 -27.69 1.21 0.34
C PHE A 436 -27.50 2.26 1.41
N LEU A 437 -27.40 3.54 1.04
CA LEU A 437 -27.16 4.63 1.99
C LEU A 437 -28.47 5.08 2.65
N LYS A 438 -28.49 5.17 3.98
CA LYS A 438 -29.64 5.61 4.77
C LYS A 438 -30.10 7.02 4.37
N ARG A 439 -29.17 7.87 4.00
CA ARG A 439 -29.39 9.21 3.49
C ARG A 439 -28.54 9.47 2.24
N PRO A 440 -29.04 10.24 1.29
CA PRO A 440 -28.22 10.65 0.15
C PRO A 440 -26.99 11.42 0.63
N ILE A 441 -25.81 10.98 0.23
CA ILE A 441 -24.56 11.70 0.47
C ILE A 441 -24.08 12.20 -0.90
N ALA A 442 -24.03 13.53 -1.06
CA ALA A 442 -23.48 14.14 -2.26
C ALA A 442 -21.97 13.91 -2.29
N SER A 443 -21.49 13.14 -3.25
CA SER A 443 -20.07 12.96 -3.48
C SER A 443 -19.70 13.35 -4.90
N LYS A 444 -18.46 13.76 -5.11
CA LYS A 444 -17.92 13.86 -6.47
C LYS A 444 -18.05 12.50 -7.17
N VAL A 445 -18.13 12.54 -8.49
CA VAL A 445 -18.09 11.34 -9.32
C VAL A 445 -16.76 10.63 -9.07
N PRO A 446 -16.77 9.34 -8.70
CA PRO A 446 -15.54 8.63 -8.32
C PRO A 446 -14.43 8.76 -9.36
N GLU A 447 -14.76 8.68 -10.65
CA GLU A 447 -13.79 8.75 -11.75
C GLU A 447 -13.00 10.07 -11.77
N GLU A 448 -13.55 11.16 -11.21
CA GLU A 448 -12.86 12.46 -11.18
C GLU A 448 -11.66 12.49 -10.24
N TYR A 449 -11.62 11.60 -9.23
CA TYR A 449 -10.47 11.50 -8.32
C TYR A 449 -9.22 10.98 -9.02
N SER A 450 -9.37 10.03 -9.95
CA SER A 450 -8.26 9.49 -10.74
C SER A 450 -7.92 10.36 -11.96
N LYS A 451 -8.85 11.23 -12.40
CA LYS A 451 -8.70 12.04 -13.62
C LYS A 451 -7.42 12.85 -13.62
N ARG A 452 -7.03 13.46 -12.49
CA ARG A 452 -5.79 14.26 -12.38
C ARG A 452 -4.55 13.48 -12.83
N TYR A 453 -4.47 12.18 -12.51
CA TYR A 453 -3.35 11.33 -12.90
C TYR A 453 -3.41 10.95 -14.39
N PHE A 454 -4.61 10.71 -14.93
CA PHE A 454 -4.79 10.52 -16.38
C PHE A 454 -4.38 11.76 -17.18
N ASP A 455 -4.72 12.96 -16.68
CA ASP A 455 -4.36 14.22 -17.34
C ASP A 455 -2.84 14.43 -17.40
N GLU A 456 -2.08 13.99 -16.37
CA GLU A 456 -0.62 14.10 -16.34
C GLU A 456 0.10 13.26 -17.41
N VAL A 457 -0.52 12.18 -17.89
CA VAL A 457 0.04 11.21 -18.84
C VAL A 457 -0.87 10.98 -20.05
N SER A 458 -1.71 11.96 -20.38
CA SER A 458 -2.71 11.87 -21.45
C SER A 458 -2.11 11.68 -22.86
N ASN A 459 -0.82 11.95 -23.03
CA ASN A 459 -0.08 11.74 -24.27
C ASN A 459 0.47 10.31 -24.44
N LEU A 460 0.35 9.44 -23.43
CA LEU A 460 0.81 8.06 -23.46
C LEU A 460 -0.33 7.11 -23.87
N ASP A 461 0.04 5.88 -24.22
CA ASP A 461 -0.94 4.82 -24.52
C ASP A 461 -1.74 4.44 -23.25
N GLU A 462 -2.95 3.92 -23.44
CA GLU A 462 -3.86 3.65 -22.33
C GLU A 462 -3.30 2.61 -21.33
N PRO A 463 -2.62 1.53 -21.73
CA PRO A 463 -1.96 0.63 -20.76
C PRO A 463 -1.01 1.37 -19.83
N THR A 464 -0.22 2.31 -20.35
CA THR A 464 0.72 3.12 -19.57
C THR A 464 -0.02 4.11 -18.66
N GLN A 465 -1.09 4.76 -19.16
CA GLN A 465 -1.93 5.61 -18.33
C GLN A 465 -2.52 4.84 -17.14
N LEU A 466 -3.05 3.64 -17.37
CA LEU A 466 -3.64 2.79 -16.32
C LEU A 466 -2.60 2.39 -15.27
N GLN A 467 -1.38 2.03 -15.68
CA GLN A 467 -0.29 1.71 -14.75
C GLN A 467 0.12 2.93 -13.92
N TYR A 468 0.22 4.11 -14.55
CA TYR A 468 0.53 5.35 -13.85
C TYR A 468 -0.50 5.67 -12.77
N VAL A 469 -1.79 5.54 -13.09
CA VAL A 469 -2.88 5.78 -12.14
C VAL A 469 -2.85 4.74 -11.00
N ASP A 470 -2.64 3.47 -11.33
CA ASP A 470 -2.53 2.42 -10.30
C ASP A 470 -1.36 2.65 -9.34
N MET A 471 -0.20 3.11 -9.84
CA MET A 471 0.95 3.46 -9.00
C MET A 471 0.67 4.63 -8.05
N HIS A 472 -0.27 5.54 -8.37
CA HIS A 472 -0.61 6.68 -7.53
C HIS A 472 -1.88 6.48 -6.67
N THR A 473 -2.61 5.39 -6.87
CA THR A 473 -3.87 5.11 -6.16
C THR A 473 -3.87 3.70 -5.55
N TRP A 474 -4.21 2.69 -6.33
CA TRP A 474 -4.35 1.30 -5.91
C TRP A 474 -3.13 0.76 -5.17
N MET A 475 -1.94 0.95 -5.73
CA MET A 475 -0.70 0.46 -5.14
C MET A 475 -0.46 1.06 -3.76
N ILE A 476 -0.65 2.37 -3.61
CA ILE A 476 -0.39 3.09 -2.35
C ILE A 476 -1.47 2.79 -1.30
N TYR A 477 -2.75 2.89 -1.68
CA TYR A 477 -3.87 2.96 -0.74
C TYR A 477 -4.55 1.60 -0.48
N ASP A 478 -4.20 0.56 -1.24
CA ASP A 478 -4.60 -0.83 -0.97
C ASP A 478 -3.37 -1.72 -0.76
N ILE A 479 -2.56 -1.95 -1.82
CA ILE A 479 -1.51 -2.99 -1.81
C ILE A 479 -0.45 -2.72 -0.75
N LEU A 480 0.17 -1.55 -0.78
CA LEU A 480 1.25 -1.19 0.15
C LEU A 480 0.72 -0.88 1.56
N LEU A 481 -0.46 -0.26 1.66
CA LEU A 481 -1.11 -0.02 2.95
C LEU A 481 -1.36 -1.34 3.67
N LYS A 482 -2.01 -2.28 3.01
CA LYS A 482 -2.26 -3.63 3.54
C LYS A 482 -0.97 -4.36 3.91
N ALA A 483 0.04 -4.30 3.02
CA ALA A 483 1.33 -4.96 3.23
C ALA A 483 2.04 -4.43 4.48
N ASP A 484 2.13 -3.10 4.65
CA ASP A 484 2.73 -2.47 5.84
C ASP A 484 1.89 -2.77 7.10
N ARG A 485 0.56 -2.60 7.05
CA ARG A 485 -0.30 -2.76 8.23
C ARG A 485 -0.27 -4.19 8.76
N MET A 486 -0.44 -5.19 7.90
CA MET A 486 -0.51 -6.59 8.31
C MET A 486 0.84 -7.14 8.77
N SER A 487 1.92 -6.72 8.14
CA SER A 487 3.26 -7.10 8.59
C SER A 487 3.62 -6.41 9.92
N MET A 488 3.34 -5.09 10.04
CA MET A 488 3.67 -4.34 11.25
C MET A 488 2.75 -4.62 12.43
N ALA A 489 1.51 -5.04 12.23
CA ALA A 489 0.66 -5.60 13.30
C ALA A 489 1.37 -6.75 14.04
N ASN A 490 2.29 -7.41 13.36
CA ASN A 490 3.09 -8.52 13.89
C ASN A 490 4.57 -8.14 14.12
N SER A 491 4.94 -6.86 14.11
CA SER A 491 6.33 -6.39 14.27
C SER A 491 7.30 -7.03 13.26
N LEU A 492 6.88 -7.19 12.01
CA LEU A 492 7.66 -7.77 10.92
C LEU A 492 7.89 -6.69 9.84
N GLU A 493 9.13 -6.45 9.45
CA GLU A 493 9.43 -5.54 8.36
C GLU A 493 9.26 -6.22 7.01
N LEU A 494 8.39 -5.68 6.16
CA LEU A 494 8.24 -6.11 4.78
C LEU A 494 8.97 -5.15 3.85
N ARG A 495 9.83 -5.69 2.97
CA ARG A 495 10.57 -5.00 1.92
C ARG A 495 10.14 -5.46 0.54
N VAL A 496 10.15 -4.55 -0.42
CA VAL A 496 9.55 -4.73 -1.75
C VAL A 496 10.55 -4.42 -2.88
N PRO A 497 11.45 -5.37 -3.23
CA PRO A 497 12.54 -5.12 -4.16
C PRO A 497 12.11 -4.64 -5.57
N PHE A 498 10.90 -4.94 -6.02
CA PHE A 498 10.38 -4.41 -7.27
C PHE A 498 10.14 -2.89 -7.22
N LEU A 499 9.87 -2.34 -6.02
CA LEU A 499 9.65 -0.90 -5.81
C LEU A 499 10.93 -0.16 -5.44
N ASP A 500 12.02 -0.55 -6.04
CA ASP A 500 13.27 0.20 -6.00
C ASP A 500 13.26 1.33 -7.03
N LYS A 501 13.93 2.46 -6.73
CA LYS A 501 14.00 3.63 -7.62
C LYS A 501 14.56 3.27 -9.00
N LYS A 502 15.61 2.44 -9.09
CA LYS A 502 16.19 2.02 -10.37
C LYS A 502 15.27 1.07 -11.14
N MET A 503 14.54 0.20 -10.43
CA MET A 503 13.52 -0.64 -11.06
C MET A 503 12.37 0.20 -11.64
N LEU A 504 11.94 1.26 -10.95
CA LEU A 504 10.99 2.23 -11.48
C LEU A 504 11.52 2.92 -12.75
N GLU A 505 12.73 3.49 -12.67
CA GLU A 505 13.36 4.18 -13.79
C GLU A 505 13.53 3.25 -15.02
N LEU A 506 13.83 1.96 -14.80
CA LEU A 506 13.87 0.96 -15.85
C LEU A 506 12.47 0.70 -16.44
N SER A 507 11.47 0.47 -15.58
CA SER A 507 10.12 0.10 -16.02
C SER A 507 9.45 1.19 -16.87
N THR A 508 9.75 2.47 -16.58
CA THR A 508 9.23 3.62 -17.33
C THR A 508 9.85 3.80 -18.73
N ARG A 509 10.88 3.03 -19.06
CA ARG A 509 11.52 3.01 -20.39
C ARG A 509 10.98 1.88 -21.28
N ILE A 510 10.41 0.84 -20.69
CA ILE A 510 9.94 -0.36 -21.40
C ILE A 510 8.65 -0.04 -22.18
N PRO A 511 8.57 -0.31 -23.49
CA PRO A 511 7.33 -0.17 -24.26
C PRO A 511 6.19 -1.04 -23.73
N SER A 512 4.95 -0.56 -23.83
CA SER A 512 3.76 -1.28 -23.36
C SER A 512 3.62 -2.68 -23.99
N ARG A 513 4.03 -2.85 -25.25
CA ARG A 513 4.04 -4.15 -25.93
C ARG A 513 4.91 -5.22 -25.27
N TYR A 514 5.90 -4.83 -24.46
CA TYR A 514 6.75 -5.73 -23.68
C TYR A 514 6.33 -5.80 -22.20
N ARG A 515 5.35 -4.99 -21.80
CA ARG A 515 4.73 -5.06 -20.47
C ARG A 515 3.45 -5.90 -20.51
N ALA A 516 2.47 -5.55 -21.36
CA ALA A 516 1.20 -6.27 -21.46
C ALA A 516 0.67 -6.19 -22.91
N ALA A 517 0.71 -7.31 -23.63
CA ALA A 517 0.20 -7.43 -25.00
C ALA A 517 -0.13 -8.90 -25.34
N ASN A 518 -0.85 -9.13 -26.44
CA ASN A 518 -1.13 -10.46 -26.97
C ASN A 518 -1.63 -11.46 -25.91
N GLU A 519 -2.58 -11.01 -25.08
CA GLU A 519 -3.16 -11.78 -23.96
C GLU A 519 -2.16 -12.20 -22.87
N THR A 520 -0.93 -11.69 -22.91
CA THR A 520 0.13 -11.98 -21.95
C THR A 520 0.47 -10.73 -21.14
N THR A 521 0.57 -10.90 -19.82
CA THR A 521 0.98 -9.86 -18.86
C THR A 521 2.42 -10.06 -18.42
N LYS A 522 3.12 -8.98 -18.02
CA LYS A 522 4.51 -9.00 -17.55
C LYS A 522 5.50 -9.64 -18.54
N ILE A 523 5.36 -9.39 -19.83
CA ILE A 523 6.10 -10.09 -20.88
C ILE A 523 7.61 -10.06 -20.60
N ALA A 524 8.21 -8.87 -20.48
CA ALA A 524 9.65 -8.74 -20.25
C ALA A 524 10.09 -9.30 -18.89
N LEU A 525 9.29 -9.07 -17.83
CA LEU A 525 9.59 -9.62 -16.50
C LEU A 525 9.54 -11.16 -16.49
N ARG A 526 8.55 -11.76 -17.16
CA ARG A 526 8.47 -13.21 -17.29
C ARG A 526 9.64 -13.77 -18.10
N GLY A 527 10.03 -13.09 -19.19
CA GLY A 527 11.20 -13.48 -19.97
C GLY A 527 12.50 -13.44 -19.16
N ALA A 528 12.69 -12.40 -18.33
CA ALA A 528 13.81 -12.34 -17.40
C ALA A 528 13.75 -13.47 -16.36
N ALA A 529 12.58 -13.71 -15.80
CA ALA A 529 12.37 -14.72 -14.75
C ALA A 529 12.53 -16.16 -15.27
N ILE A 530 12.07 -16.49 -16.50
CA ILE A 530 12.13 -17.84 -17.06
C ILE A 530 13.58 -18.32 -17.23
N LYS A 531 14.52 -17.40 -17.45
CA LYS A 531 15.97 -17.71 -17.52
C LYS A 531 16.52 -18.21 -16.17
N GLN A 532 15.80 -18.02 -15.07
CA GLN A 532 16.25 -18.25 -13.70
C GLN A 532 15.37 -19.24 -12.93
N LEU A 533 14.09 -19.34 -13.27
CA LEU A 533 13.09 -20.13 -12.57
C LEU A 533 12.82 -21.46 -13.26
N PRO A 534 12.37 -22.49 -12.51
CA PRO A 534 11.82 -23.69 -13.15
C PRO A 534 10.67 -23.33 -14.09
N GLU A 535 10.62 -23.97 -15.26
CA GLU A 535 9.65 -23.71 -16.32
C GLU A 535 8.19 -23.72 -15.82
N ARG A 536 7.85 -24.67 -14.95
CA ARG A 536 6.52 -24.78 -14.34
C ARG A 536 6.12 -23.54 -13.55
N THR A 537 7.06 -22.92 -12.84
CA THR A 537 6.84 -21.69 -12.05
C THR A 537 6.73 -20.47 -12.94
N ALA A 538 7.64 -20.34 -13.92
CA ALA A 538 7.67 -19.19 -14.82
C ALA A 538 6.40 -19.10 -15.69
N ASN A 539 5.82 -20.24 -16.10
CA ASN A 539 4.62 -20.33 -16.94
C ASN A 539 3.31 -20.42 -16.15
N LYS A 540 3.36 -20.43 -14.80
CA LYS A 540 2.15 -20.52 -13.96
C LYS A 540 1.24 -19.33 -14.23
N LYS A 541 -0.05 -19.60 -14.49
CA LYS A 541 -1.07 -18.54 -14.53
C LYS A 541 -1.27 -17.94 -13.14
N LYS A 542 -1.39 -16.61 -13.10
CA LYS A 542 -1.67 -15.91 -11.86
C LYS A 542 -3.05 -16.31 -11.33
N LEU A 543 -3.11 -16.83 -10.10
CA LEU A 543 -4.36 -17.13 -9.40
C LEU A 543 -4.82 -15.95 -8.52
N GLY A 544 -3.94 -14.99 -8.28
CA GLY A 544 -4.13 -13.93 -7.30
C GLY A 544 -3.86 -14.46 -5.89
N PHE A 545 -4.55 -13.90 -4.90
CA PHE A 545 -4.55 -14.38 -3.53
C PHE A 545 -6.00 -14.82 -3.20
N PRO A 546 -6.42 -16.01 -3.66
CA PRO A 546 -7.82 -16.45 -3.57
C PRO A 546 -8.20 -16.70 -2.11
N VAL A 547 -9.37 -16.20 -1.70
CA VAL A 547 -9.94 -16.42 -0.38
C VAL A 547 -11.26 -17.16 -0.55
N PRO A 548 -11.56 -18.24 0.22
CA PRO A 548 -12.78 -19.02 0.12
C PRO A 548 -14.08 -18.30 0.54
N LEU A 549 -14.04 -16.99 0.65
CA LEU A 549 -15.10 -16.17 1.24
C LEU A 549 -16.47 -16.33 0.53
N ASN A 550 -16.48 -16.58 -0.78
CA ASN A 550 -17.72 -16.89 -1.51
C ASN A 550 -18.43 -18.15 -0.98
N ASP A 551 -17.66 -19.16 -0.57
CA ASP A 551 -18.22 -20.42 -0.06
C ASP A 551 -18.56 -20.26 1.42
N TRP A 552 -17.67 -19.71 2.22
CA TRP A 552 -17.89 -19.51 3.65
C TRP A 552 -19.12 -18.66 3.98
N LEU A 553 -19.38 -17.60 3.23
CA LEU A 553 -20.58 -16.77 3.43
C LEU A 553 -21.91 -17.50 3.16
N ARG A 554 -21.87 -18.71 2.59
CA ARG A 554 -23.04 -19.58 2.41
C ARG A 554 -23.25 -20.53 3.57
N GLU A 555 -22.27 -20.74 4.43
CA GLU A 555 -22.38 -21.54 5.63
C GLU A 555 -23.19 -20.80 6.70
N ASP A 556 -24.07 -21.53 7.41
CA ASP A 556 -24.95 -20.91 8.41
C ASP A 556 -24.20 -20.12 9.48
N LYS A 557 -23.07 -20.62 9.91
CA LYS A 557 -22.23 -20.00 10.94
C LYS A 557 -21.80 -18.58 10.55
N TYR A 558 -21.20 -18.42 9.38
CA TYR A 558 -20.64 -17.14 8.93
C TYR A 558 -21.71 -16.22 8.36
N TYR A 559 -22.73 -16.79 7.71
CA TYR A 559 -23.94 -16.06 7.35
C TYR A 559 -24.56 -15.37 8.58
N ASN A 560 -24.75 -16.09 9.70
CA ASN A 560 -25.34 -15.53 10.91
C ASN A 560 -24.44 -14.47 11.55
N LYS A 561 -23.12 -14.61 11.48
CA LYS A 561 -22.15 -13.61 11.94
C LYS A 561 -22.31 -12.28 11.18
N VAL A 562 -22.36 -12.34 9.84
CA VAL A 562 -22.56 -11.15 8.99
C VAL A 562 -23.98 -10.59 9.15
N LYS A 563 -25.00 -11.44 9.26
CA LYS A 563 -26.39 -11.03 9.53
C LYS A 563 -26.51 -10.20 10.81
N ALA A 564 -25.85 -10.63 11.89
CA ALA A 564 -25.86 -9.89 13.15
C ALA A 564 -25.26 -8.48 12.98
N ALA A 565 -24.14 -8.35 12.24
CA ALA A 565 -23.55 -7.05 11.92
C ALA A 565 -24.48 -6.19 11.04
N PHE A 566 -25.16 -6.76 10.07
CA PHE A 566 -26.09 -6.04 9.18
C PHE A 566 -27.39 -5.59 9.87
N GLN A 567 -27.71 -6.17 11.01
CA GLN A 567 -28.86 -5.82 11.84
C GLN A 567 -28.46 -4.99 13.07
N SER A 568 -27.20 -4.55 13.18
CA SER A 568 -26.73 -3.71 14.29
C SER A 568 -27.16 -2.24 14.15
N ASP A 569 -27.16 -1.52 15.28
CA ASP A 569 -27.41 -0.06 15.32
C ASP A 569 -26.43 0.72 14.41
N ILE A 570 -25.20 0.22 14.27
CA ILE A 570 -24.20 0.82 13.37
C ILE A 570 -24.66 0.70 11.91
N ALA A 571 -25.11 -0.48 11.49
CA ALA A 571 -25.63 -0.66 10.15
C ALA A 571 -26.86 0.22 9.91
N GLU A 572 -27.79 0.29 10.87
CA GLU A 572 -28.99 1.12 10.75
C GLU A 572 -28.69 2.61 10.69
N LYS A 573 -27.60 3.06 11.33
CA LYS A 573 -27.15 4.46 11.29
C LYS A 573 -26.78 4.92 9.87
N PHE A 574 -26.09 4.09 9.10
CA PHE A 574 -25.50 4.48 7.82
C PHE A 574 -26.19 3.89 6.59
N PHE A 575 -26.81 2.70 6.73
CA PHE A 575 -27.25 1.90 5.61
C PHE A 575 -28.73 1.50 5.71
N VAL A 576 -29.30 1.15 4.56
CA VAL A 576 -30.63 0.54 4.45
C VAL A 576 -30.49 -0.95 4.73
N THR A 577 -30.74 -1.36 5.96
CA THR A 577 -30.49 -2.74 6.45
C THR A 577 -31.26 -3.81 5.67
N SER A 578 -32.46 -3.50 5.15
CA SER A 578 -33.22 -4.42 4.28
C SER A 578 -32.50 -4.71 2.95
N GLU A 579 -31.79 -3.73 2.37
CA GLU A 579 -30.99 -3.94 1.16
C GLU A 579 -29.72 -4.75 1.47
N LEU A 580 -29.09 -4.53 2.65
CA LEU A 580 -27.96 -5.36 3.10
C LEU A 580 -28.36 -6.81 3.28
N MET A 581 -29.50 -7.05 3.96
CA MET A 581 -30.03 -8.39 4.16
C MET A 581 -30.35 -9.10 2.84
N LYS A 582 -30.92 -8.36 1.89
CA LYS A 582 -31.19 -8.89 0.55
C LYS A 582 -29.93 -9.33 -0.19
N LEU A 583 -28.83 -8.55 -0.10
CA LEU A 583 -27.53 -8.96 -0.67
C LEU A 583 -27.05 -10.28 -0.07
N LEU A 584 -27.16 -10.41 1.26
CA LEU A 584 -26.70 -11.57 2.00
C LEU A 584 -27.54 -12.81 1.68
N ASP A 585 -28.89 -12.68 1.66
CA ASP A 585 -29.82 -13.76 1.34
C ASP A 585 -29.70 -14.24 -0.12
N ASP A 586 -29.57 -13.31 -1.07
CA ASP A 586 -29.36 -13.63 -2.49
C ASP A 586 -28.02 -14.35 -2.69
N HIS A 587 -26.98 -14.01 -1.91
CA HIS A 587 -25.69 -14.71 -1.94
C HIS A 587 -25.79 -16.12 -1.35
N LYS A 588 -26.41 -16.26 -0.17
CA LYS A 588 -26.58 -17.55 0.51
C LYS A 588 -27.38 -18.53 -0.33
N SER A 589 -28.45 -18.07 -0.95
CA SER A 589 -29.30 -18.91 -1.82
C SER A 589 -28.67 -19.24 -3.18
N GLY A 590 -27.52 -18.66 -3.51
CA GLY A 590 -26.87 -18.83 -4.82
C GLY A 590 -27.51 -18.07 -5.97
N LYS A 591 -28.48 -17.18 -5.69
CA LYS A 591 -29.17 -16.36 -6.69
C LYS A 591 -28.25 -15.29 -7.30
N ALA A 592 -27.30 -14.77 -6.51
CA ALA A 592 -26.30 -13.80 -6.95
C ALA A 592 -24.97 -13.99 -6.22
N LEU A 593 -23.85 -13.61 -6.87
CA LEU A 593 -22.51 -13.55 -6.24
C LEU A 593 -22.27 -12.13 -5.70
N ASN A 594 -22.56 -11.92 -4.42
CA ASN A 594 -22.47 -10.62 -3.77
C ASN A 594 -21.31 -10.49 -2.76
N MET A 595 -20.36 -11.43 -2.77
CA MET A 595 -19.30 -11.51 -1.77
C MET A 595 -18.63 -10.18 -1.51
N GLN A 596 -18.14 -9.49 -2.56
CA GLN A 596 -17.39 -8.24 -2.41
C GLN A 596 -18.26 -7.12 -1.81
N LYS A 597 -19.53 -7.02 -2.22
CA LYS A 597 -20.48 -6.05 -1.66
C LYS A 597 -20.77 -6.31 -0.18
N ILE A 598 -21.00 -7.56 0.17
CA ILE A 598 -21.23 -7.99 1.55
C ILE A 598 -20.00 -7.65 2.40
N TRP A 599 -18.80 -7.98 1.88
CA TRP A 599 -17.57 -7.77 2.59
C TRP A 599 -17.27 -6.28 2.82
N SER A 600 -17.55 -5.41 1.83
CA SER A 600 -17.39 -3.96 1.98
C SER A 600 -18.23 -3.39 3.12
N PHE A 601 -19.50 -3.81 3.26
CA PHE A 601 -20.33 -3.35 4.38
C PHE A 601 -19.92 -3.96 5.70
N TYR A 602 -19.59 -5.25 5.72
CA TYR A 602 -19.20 -5.96 6.94
C TYR A 602 -17.93 -5.37 7.55
N THR A 603 -16.89 -5.14 6.75
CA THR A 603 -15.63 -4.53 7.21
C THR A 603 -15.83 -3.09 7.69
N PHE A 604 -16.66 -2.28 6.99
CA PHE A 604 -16.99 -0.92 7.47
C PHE A 604 -17.65 -0.94 8.84
N ILE A 605 -18.62 -1.82 9.06
CA ILE A 605 -19.35 -1.91 10.34
C ILE A 605 -18.40 -2.29 11.47
N LEU A 606 -17.55 -3.30 11.26
CA LEU A 606 -16.58 -3.74 12.26
C LEU A 606 -15.50 -2.68 12.53
N TRP A 607 -15.02 -2.01 11.45
CA TRP A 607 -14.09 -0.90 11.61
C TRP A 607 -14.70 0.25 12.42
N TYR A 608 -15.96 0.65 12.13
CA TYR A 608 -16.65 1.70 12.87
C TYR A 608 -16.83 1.33 14.34
N GLU A 609 -17.16 0.09 14.63
CA GLU A 609 -17.23 -0.44 15.99
C GLU A 609 -15.89 -0.25 16.72
N GLN A 610 -14.78 -0.64 16.10
CA GLN A 610 -13.45 -0.51 16.69
C GLN A 610 -13.08 0.94 17.02
N PHE A 611 -13.35 1.88 16.12
CA PHE A 611 -12.85 3.26 16.28
C PHE A 611 -13.85 4.19 16.96
N PHE A 612 -15.14 3.99 16.79
CA PHE A 612 -16.16 4.93 17.26
C PHE A 612 -17.01 4.43 18.44
N VAL A 613 -16.94 3.14 18.74
CA VAL A 613 -17.67 2.55 19.89
C VAL A 613 -16.70 2.08 20.98
N LEU A 614 -15.66 1.31 20.63
CA LEU A 614 -14.77 0.67 21.60
C LEU A 614 -13.53 1.54 21.98
N ASN A 615 -13.05 2.43 21.11
CA ASN A 615 -11.86 3.27 21.33
C ASN A 615 -12.19 4.81 21.23
#